data_816340f1176d237e3a4078e12b58367f
#
_entry.id   816340f1176d237e3a4078e12b58367f
#
_cell.length_a   1.000
_cell.length_b   1.000
_cell.length_c   1.000
_cell.angle_alpha   90.00
_cell.angle_beta   90.00
_cell.angle_gamma   90.00
#
_symmetry.space_group_name_H-M   'P 1'
#
loop_
_entity.id
_entity.type
_entity.pdbx_description
1 polymer ?
#
loop_
_entity_poly.entity_id
_entity_poly.type
_entity_poly.pdbx_seq_one_letter_code
_entity_poly.pdbx_strand_id
1 'polypeptide(L)'
;MATATAPMRSGSIPAHAPSATDLERLAAYPYVVVSWIDDAGYPTSVATSFEVDAPAGTVRIGSPAGMPIPTDREISVTGSHIRPQPGIGYDERRYLQLWGRSDGATFTPARAWGWDETEVPFFEYSERSVPQSRRYLAALSAEKGRTIRPRLSPFWLALRTTRLPFLSATAVPVLLGIAVAASHGSFTWWTALLTLIGGSFAHLAINVTNDVFDTLSGADDANTTPTQFSGGSRVAVYDLVSIRGLSWLAIGLFAAAAAIGLLLVVVTQSLTLLWIGVAGILVGVAYTAPPLKLVYRGLGEIAVAIGFGPIMLLGAYVVQTGELAWEPFVLSLVPGLLIALILYVNEIPDRRSDAEAGKRTLPVRLAPDTVRTGYLVAAMAAFAIILGGVVGSLFPWPALVALAAVPIALRVHQGLKVHYDSPYTLMAVMGTNVNLNLVVGGLLLIGYVVAMVIGFVTG
;
A
#
# COMPACT_ATOMS: atom_id res chain seq x y z
N MET A 1 9.09 35.79 25.60
CA MET A 1 7.94 35.01 25.08
C MET A 1 8.19 33.54 25.34
N ALA A 2 7.31 32.87 26.05
CA ALA A 2 7.57 31.57 26.63
C ALA A 2 7.60 30.48 25.54
N THR A 3 8.72 29.79 25.41
CA THR A 3 8.86 28.56 24.64
C THR A 3 8.17 27.44 25.38
N ALA A 4 6.91 27.14 25.00
CA ALA A 4 6.20 25.97 25.46
C ALA A 4 6.79 24.73 24.78
N THR A 5 7.67 24.05 25.49
CA THR A 5 8.08 22.65 25.15
C THR A 5 6.92 21.74 25.49
N ALA A 6 6.08 21.43 24.50
CA ALA A 6 5.08 20.38 24.65
C ALA A 6 5.77 18.99 24.68
N PRO A 7 5.38 18.08 25.59
CA PRO A 7 5.96 16.75 25.66
C PRO A 7 5.60 15.94 24.41
N MET A 8 6.61 15.35 23.77
CA MET A 8 6.44 14.42 22.67
C MET A 8 5.76 13.15 23.18
N ARG A 9 4.61 12.79 22.63
CA ARG A 9 3.98 11.46 22.82
C ARG A 9 4.31 10.53 21.66
N SER A 10 4.54 9.29 22.02
CA SER A 10 4.86 8.06 21.27
C SER A 10 4.78 8.13 19.73
N GLY A 11 5.89 7.81 19.08
CA GLY A 11 6.02 7.62 17.62
C GLY A 11 7.27 8.27 17.01
N SER A 12 7.70 9.43 17.46
CA SER A 12 9.00 10.02 17.12
C SER A 12 10.08 9.49 18.08
N ILE A 13 11.29 9.25 17.60
CA ILE A 13 12.43 9.03 18.49
C ILE A 13 12.60 10.34 19.26
N PRO A 14 12.35 10.40 20.60
CA PRO A 14 12.43 11.64 21.34
C PRO A 14 13.89 12.07 21.47
N ALA A 15 14.14 13.38 21.45
CA ALA A 15 15.45 13.91 21.85
C ALA A 15 15.77 13.43 23.27
N HIS A 16 16.95 12.87 23.45
CA HIS A 16 17.43 12.30 24.70
C HIS A 16 18.68 13.04 25.21
N ALA A 17 19.09 12.77 26.43
CA ALA A 17 20.37 13.26 26.94
C ALA A 17 21.51 12.64 26.11
N PRO A 18 22.51 13.42 25.69
CA PRO A 18 23.61 12.91 24.87
C PRO A 18 24.35 11.77 25.58
N SER A 19 24.63 10.71 24.86
CA SER A 19 25.41 9.57 25.33
C SER A 19 26.81 9.55 24.71
N ALA A 20 27.73 8.79 25.30
CA ALA A 20 29.05 8.56 24.69
C ALA A 20 28.91 7.95 23.28
N THR A 21 27.93 7.07 23.07
CA THR A 21 27.64 6.48 21.76
C THR A 21 27.21 7.52 20.72
N ASP A 22 26.43 8.56 21.13
CA ASP A 22 26.06 9.62 20.18
C ASP A 22 27.29 10.42 19.75
N LEU A 23 28.21 10.66 20.67
CA LEU A 23 29.46 11.35 20.35
C LEU A 23 30.40 10.52 19.47
N GLU A 24 30.48 9.22 19.72
CA GLU A 24 31.21 8.29 18.85
C GLU A 24 30.57 8.23 17.43
N ARG A 25 29.25 8.23 17.34
CA ARG A 25 28.53 8.32 16.05
C ARG A 25 28.81 9.65 15.35
N LEU A 26 28.88 10.76 16.10
CA LEU A 26 29.24 12.06 15.53
C LEU A 26 30.63 12.05 14.91
N ALA A 27 31.59 11.39 15.56
CA ALA A 27 32.98 11.30 15.08
C ALA A 27 33.12 10.59 13.72
N ALA A 28 32.10 9.83 13.29
CA ALA A 28 32.08 9.15 11.99
C ALA A 28 31.78 10.09 10.81
N TYR A 29 31.37 11.34 11.06
CA TYR A 29 31.11 12.30 10.00
C TYR A 29 32.37 13.11 9.66
N PRO A 30 32.58 13.46 8.38
CA PRO A 30 33.80 14.20 7.97
C PRO A 30 33.79 15.67 8.38
N TYR A 31 32.63 16.26 8.61
CA TYR A 31 32.38 17.63 9.08
C TYR A 31 31.03 17.72 9.74
N VAL A 32 30.78 18.81 10.45
CA VAL A 32 29.47 19.12 11.03
C VAL A 32 28.97 20.46 10.52
N VAL A 33 27.64 20.63 10.55
CA VAL A 33 26.99 21.91 10.33
C VAL A 33 26.56 22.46 11.67
N VAL A 34 27.08 23.63 12.01
CA VAL A 34 26.68 24.38 13.20
C VAL A 34 25.61 25.37 12.79
N SER A 35 24.49 25.40 13.53
CA SER A 35 23.36 26.28 13.22
C SER A 35 22.86 27.01 14.47
N TRP A 36 22.47 28.27 14.29
CA TRP A 36 21.91 29.13 15.35
C TRP A 36 20.93 30.14 14.76
N ILE A 37 20.19 30.84 15.61
CA ILE A 37 19.38 32.00 15.22
C ILE A 37 20.23 33.25 15.47
N ASP A 38 20.45 34.07 14.47
CA ASP A 38 21.22 35.30 14.58
C ASP A 38 20.46 36.43 15.30
N ASP A 39 21.06 37.60 15.48
CA ASP A 39 20.47 38.74 16.16
C ASP A 39 19.28 39.35 15.42
N ALA A 40 19.19 39.14 14.13
CA ALA A 40 18.07 39.55 13.28
C ALA A 40 16.92 38.53 13.28
N GLY A 41 17.09 37.37 13.93
CA GLY A 41 16.09 36.32 14.03
C GLY A 41 16.12 35.32 12.85
N TYR A 42 17.17 35.34 12.04
CA TYR A 42 17.32 34.42 10.92
C TYR A 42 18.18 33.20 11.27
N PRO A 43 17.86 32.02 10.72
CA PRO A 43 18.70 30.84 10.88
C PRO A 43 20.00 31.00 10.08
N THR A 44 21.11 30.89 10.78
CA THR A 44 22.45 30.89 10.21
C THR A 44 23.06 29.50 10.37
N SER A 45 23.72 29.01 9.34
CA SER A 45 24.34 27.67 9.34
C SER A 45 25.71 27.71 8.67
N VAL A 46 26.69 27.03 9.25
CA VAL A 46 28.05 26.95 8.72
C VAL A 46 28.61 25.54 8.87
N ALA A 47 29.21 25.02 7.82
CA ALA A 47 29.93 23.75 7.88
C ALA A 47 31.36 24.01 8.45
N THR A 48 31.80 23.16 9.37
CA THR A 48 33.11 23.31 10.01
C THR A 48 33.71 21.97 10.40
N SER A 49 35.03 21.95 10.59
CA SER A 49 35.74 20.83 11.19
C SER A 49 35.43 20.72 12.68
N PHE A 50 35.57 19.53 13.22
CA PHE A 50 35.31 19.27 14.62
C PHE A 50 36.19 18.13 15.14
N GLU A 51 36.32 18.04 16.46
CA GLU A 51 36.91 16.93 17.18
C GLU A 51 36.01 16.54 18.35
N VAL A 52 35.80 15.26 18.54
CA VAL A 52 34.95 14.73 19.61
C VAL A 52 35.82 14.33 20.80
N ASP A 53 35.51 14.84 21.97
CA ASP A 53 36.03 14.35 23.25
C ASP A 53 34.92 13.58 23.96
N ALA A 54 34.77 12.31 23.62
CA ALA A 54 33.71 11.48 24.16
C ALA A 54 33.83 11.27 25.69
N PRO A 55 35.05 11.09 26.28
CA PRO A 55 35.20 11.05 27.72
C PRO A 55 34.76 12.30 28.46
N ALA A 56 35.04 13.49 27.87
CA ALA A 56 34.63 14.77 28.47
C ALA A 56 33.15 15.11 28.15
N GLY A 57 32.51 14.40 27.23
CA GLY A 57 31.14 14.68 26.80
C GLY A 57 31.02 15.94 25.94
N THR A 58 32.10 16.38 25.27
CA THR A 58 32.17 17.65 24.55
C THR A 58 32.63 17.48 23.11
N VAL A 59 32.39 18.51 22.29
CA VAL A 59 32.84 18.57 20.92
C VAL A 59 33.60 19.88 20.68
N ARG A 60 34.85 19.81 20.28
CA ARG A 60 35.62 20.98 19.84
C ARG A 60 35.17 21.33 18.42
N ILE A 61 34.79 22.59 18.21
CA ILE A 61 34.26 23.06 16.93
C ILE A 61 35.26 24.05 16.35
N GLY A 62 35.68 23.87 15.09
CA GLY A 62 36.44 24.85 14.37
C GLY A 62 35.66 26.14 14.17
N SER A 63 36.29 27.29 14.39
CA SER A 63 35.67 28.59 14.09
C SER A 63 35.93 28.96 12.65
N PRO A 64 34.90 29.03 11.77
CA PRO A 64 35.13 29.48 10.39
C PRO A 64 35.53 30.94 10.36
N ALA A 65 36.45 31.29 9.47
CA ALA A 65 36.93 32.65 9.33
C ALA A 65 35.82 33.65 9.06
N GLY A 66 35.71 34.70 9.90
CA GLY A 66 34.68 35.74 9.78
C GLY A 66 33.29 35.38 10.29
N MET A 67 33.10 34.20 10.89
CA MET A 67 31.79 33.77 11.40
C MET A 67 31.96 33.14 12.78
N PRO A 68 32.05 33.96 13.86
CA PRO A 68 32.19 33.44 15.22
C PRO A 68 30.93 32.70 15.66
N ILE A 69 31.14 31.57 16.33
CA ILE A 69 30.06 30.77 16.92
C ILE A 69 29.56 31.50 18.17
N PRO A 70 28.24 31.77 18.30
CA PRO A 70 27.71 32.50 19.47
C PRO A 70 27.87 31.70 20.76
N THR A 71 28.13 32.43 21.85
CA THR A 71 28.30 31.86 23.20
C THR A 71 27.13 32.13 24.11
N ASP A 72 26.23 33.04 23.74
CA ASP A 72 25.13 33.55 24.52
C ASP A 72 23.81 32.78 24.31
N ARG A 73 23.75 31.95 23.31
CA ARG A 73 22.54 31.22 22.91
C ARG A 73 22.75 29.74 22.69
N GLU A 74 21.65 29.01 22.56
CA GLU A 74 21.67 27.60 22.14
C GLU A 74 22.04 27.50 20.66
N ILE A 75 22.93 26.56 20.34
CA ILE A 75 23.31 26.21 18.97
C ILE A 75 23.00 24.75 18.73
N SER A 76 22.92 24.35 17.47
CA SER A 76 22.86 22.94 17.09
C SER A 76 24.08 22.53 16.25
N VAL A 77 24.55 21.31 16.48
CA VAL A 77 25.65 20.67 15.74
C VAL A 77 25.08 19.45 15.06
N THR A 78 25.14 19.41 13.73
CA THR A 78 24.52 18.35 12.92
C THR A 78 25.55 17.68 12.06
N GLY A 79 25.75 16.36 12.24
CA GLY A 79 26.39 15.47 11.27
C GLY A 79 25.33 14.85 10.37
N SER A 80 25.53 14.87 9.07
CA SER A 80 24.59 14.28 8.11
C SER A 80 25.35 13.55 6.99
N HIS A 81 24.80 12.40 6.58
CA HIS A 81 25.33 11.62 5.47
C HIS A 81 24.17 11.07 4.63
N ILE A 82 24.37 11.13 3.32
CA ILE A 82 23.47 10.54 2.34
C ILE A 82 24.28 10.17 1.11
N ARG A 83 24.11 8.95 0.60
CA ARG A 83 24.80 8.49 -0.60
C ARG A 83 23.82 8.44 -1.78
N PRO A 84 24.06 9.21 -2.87
CA PRO A 84 23.31 9.07 -4.11
C PRO A 84 23.56 7.71 -4.75
N GLN A 85 22.50 7.05 -5.23
CA GLN A 85 22.60 5.81 -6.00
C GLN A 85 22.57 6.10 -7.49
N PRO A 86 23.35 5.35 -8.32
CA PRO A 86 23.23 5.43 -9.77
C PRO A 86 21.78 5.09 -10.20
N GLY A 87 21.13 6.01 -10.91
CA GLY A 87 19.76 5.89 -11.35
C GLY A 87 18.81 6.72 -10.51
N ILE A 88 18.10 6.14 -9.57
CA ILE A 88 17.06 6.83 -8.78
C ILE A 88 17.20 6.44 -7.31
N GLY A 89 17.40 7.43 -6.45
CA GLY A 89 17.32 7.27 -5.01
C GLY A 89 18.59 7.57 -4.24
N TYR A 90 18.52 7.26 -2.98
CA TYR A 90 19.57 7.49 -2.00
C TYR A 90 19.60 6.33 -1.02
N ASP A 91 20.78 6.02 -0.49
CA ASP A 91 20.97 5.08 0.61
C ASP A 91 21.99 5.61 1.64
N GLU A 92 22.30 4.79 2.63
CA GLU A 92 23.17 5.16 3.76
C GLU A 92 22.76 6.49 4.42
N ARG A 93 21.47 6.76 4.44
CA ARG A 93 20.91 7.99 5.03
C ARG A 93 21.02 7.91 6.53
N ARG A 94 21.72 8.85 7.12
CA ARG A 94 21.86 8.99 8.56
C ARG A 94 22.16 10.43 8.94
N TYR A 95 21.71 10.83 10.10
CA TYR A 95 22.08 12.09 10.71
C TYR A 95 22.06 11.99 12.22
N LEU A 96 22.84 12.87 12.83
CA LEU A 96 22.81 13.10 14.26
C LEU A 96 22.83 14.61 14.49
N GLN A 97 21.91 15.11 15.28
CA GLN A 97 21.81 16.52 15.67
C GLN A 97 21.90 16.63 17.19
N LEU A 98 22.81 17.46 17.64
CA LEU A 98 23.02 17.79 19.05
C LEU A 98 22.66 19.25 19.26
N TRP A 99 21.96 19.57 20.35
CA TRP A 99 21.69 20.94 20.78
C TRP A 99 22.38 21.19 22.10
N GLY A 100 22.93 22.39 22.28
CA GLY A 100 23.64 22.76 23.48
C GLY A 100 24.21 24.17 23.40
N ARG A 101 25.22 24.44 24.20
CA ARG A 101 25.92 25.72 24.25
C ARG A 101 27.38 25.58 23.90
N SER A 102 27.96 26.66 23.38
CA SER A 102 29.38 26.75 23.09
C SER A 102 30.02 27.90 23.90
N ASP A 103 31.30 27.73 24.24
CA ASP A 103 32.14 28.80 24.74
C ASP A 103 32.91 29.52 23.62
N GLY A 104 32.61 29.21 22.36
CA GLY A 104 33.26 29.71 21.17
C GLY A 104 34.21 28.69 20.49
N ALA A 105 34.70 27.70 21.24
CA ALA A 105 35.59 26.64 20.75
C ALA A 105 35.07 25.25 21.10
N THR A 106 34.50 25.11 22.32
CA THR A 106 34.00 23.84 22.82
C THR A 106 32.48 23.86 22.92
N PHE A 107 31.83 22.89 22.34
CA PHE A 107 30.39 22.68 22.39
C PHE A 107 30.06 21.64 23.45
N THR A 108 29.15 21.97 24.35
CA THR A 108 28.61 21.07 25.36
C THR A 108 27.18 20.71 24.99
N PRO A 109 26.91 19.50 24.50
CA PRO A 109 25.59 19.08 24.10
C PRO A 109 24.67 18.86 25.33
N ALA A 110 23.43 19.28 25.25
CA ALA A 110 22.39 19.07 26.25
C ALA A 110 21.30 18.09 25.78
N ARG A 111 21.10 17.98 24.46
CA ARG A 111 20.14 17.09 23.84
C ARG A 111 20.70 16.49 22.56
N ALA A 112 20.34 15.25 22.28
CA ALA A 112 20.69 14.53 21.08
C ALA A 112 19.44 13.98 20.38
N TRP A 113 19.46 13.99 19.06
CA TRP A 113 18.46 13.33 18.22
C TRP A 113 19.11 12.89 16.92
N GLY A 114 18.89 11.65 16.57
CA GLY A 114 19.45 11.10 15.35
C GLY A 114 18.61 9.99 14.77
N TRP A 115 18.94 9.63 13.55
CA TRP A 115 18.34 8.53 12.84
C TRP A 115 19.38 7.89 11.92
N ASP A 116 19.35 6.58 11.82
CA ASP A 116 20.16 5.78 10.91
C ASP A 116 19.25 4.80 10.18
N GLU A 117 19.35 4.80 8.84
CA GLU A 117 18.53 3.95 7.98
C GLU A 117 18.77 2.44 8.21
N THR A 118 19.95 2.07 8.70
CA THR A 118 20.27 0.68 9.02
C THR A 118 19.53 0.17 10.24
N GLU A 119 19.17 1.07 11.16
CA GLU A 119 18.39 0.74 12.37
C GLU A 119 16.89 0.85 12.14
N VAL A 120 16.47 1.93 11.48
CA VAL A 120 15.06 2.22 11.15
C VAL A 120 14.96 2.59 9.68
N PRO A 121 14.36 1.76 8.83
CA PRO A 121 14.21 2.06 7.42
C PRO A 121 13.53 3.42 7.16
N PHE A 122 13.94 4.09 6.09
CA PHE A 122 13.47 5.45 5.77
C PHE A 122 11.93 5.59 5.74
N PHE A 123 11.25 4.62 5.16
CA PHE A 123 9.80 4.67 5.09
C PHE A 123 9.15 4.57 6.48
N GLU A 124 9.66 3.71 7.35
CA GLU A 124 9.20 3.60 8.74
C GLU A 124 9.49 4.89 9.53
N TYR A 125 10.70 5.44 9.38
CA TYR A 125 11.04 6.73 9.99
C TYR A 125 10.11 7.86 9.52
N SER A 126 9.82 7.91 8.23
CA SER A 126 8.88 8.87 7.64
C SER A 126 7.47 8.74 8.25
N GLU A 127 6.95 7.51 8.38
CA GLU A 127 5.65 7.27 9.00
C GLU A 127 5.61 7.67 10.47
N ARG A 128 6.65 7.35 11.24
CA ARG A 128 6.77 7.75 12.64
C ARG A 128 6.79 9.28 12.83
N SER A 129 7.13 10.06 11.81
CA SER A 129 7.12 11.53 11.81
C SER A 129 5.73 12.15 11.54
N VAL A 130 4.76 11.38 11.03
CA VAL A 130 3.42 11.86 10.66
C VAL A 130 2.68 12.56 11.81
N PRO A 131 2.65 12.03 13.06
CA PRO A 131 1.99 12.71 14.18
C PRO A 131 2.58 14.08 14.49
N GLN A 132 3.90 14.26 14.31
CA GLN A 132 4.58 15.54 14.49
C GLN A 132 4.20 16.54 13.38
N SER A 133 4.19 16.06 12.13
CA SER A 133 3.77 16.87 10.97
C SER A 133 2.33 17.35 11.09
N ARG A 134 1.42 16.50 11.55
CA ARG A 134 0.01 16.87 11.83
C ARG A 134 -0.08 17.98 12.89
N ARG A 135 0.68 17.86 13.99
CA ARG A 135 0.70 18.90 15.05
C ARG A 135 1.22 20.23 14.53
N TYR A 136 2.28 20.20 13.74
CA TYR A 136 2.83 21.40 13.10
C TYR A 136 1.79 22.07 12.20
N LEU A 137 1.13 21.30 11.32
CA LEU A 137 0.10 21.83 10.42
C LEU A 137 -1.12 22.37 11.18
N ALA A 138 -1.50 21.73 12.29
CA ALA A 138 -2.57 22.23 13.17
C ALA A 138 -2.20 23.56 13.82
N ALA A 139 -0.99 23.69 14.36
CA ALA A 139 -0.49 24.94 14.94
C ALA A 139 -0.43 26.05 13.88
N LEU A 140 0.09 25.77 12.69
CA LEU A 140 0.16 26.71 11.58
C LEU A 140 -1.24 27.13 11.09
N SER A 141 -2.20 26.20 11.09
CA SER A 141 -3.60 26.49 10.75
C SER A 141 -4.24 27.43 11.75
N ALA A 142 -4.00 27.23 13.05
CA ALA A 142 -4.47 28.12 14.11
C ALA A 142 -3.85 29.52 13.99
N GLU A 143 -2.54 29.60 13.73
CA GLU A 143 -1.84 30.89 13.52
C GLU A 143 -2.39 31.67 12.32
N LYS A 144 -2.63 30.98 11.21
CA LYS A 144 -3.09 31.62 9.96
C LYS A 144 -4.61 31.80 9.86
N GLY A 145 -5.38 31.33 10.85
CA GLY A 145 -6.86 31.40 10.85
C GLY A 145 -7.54 30.64 9.72
N ARG A 146 -6.84 29.68 9.08
CA ARG A 146 -7.37 28.85 8.00
C ARG A 146 -6.78 27.45 8.04
N THR A 147 -7.52 26.45 7.61
CA THR A 147 -7.02 25.08 7.50
C THR A 147 -5.90 24.98 6.47
N ILE A 148 -4.72 24.57 6.92
CA ILE A 148 -3.56 24.32 6.07
C ILE A 148 -3.38 22.80 5.96
N ARG A 149 -3.31 22.29 4.73
CA ARG A 149 -3.13 20.88 4.42
C ARG A 149 -2.00 20.68 3.41
N PRO A 150 -1.31 19.53 3.43
CA PRO A 150 -0.39 19.16 2.37
C PRO A 150 -1.14 19.10 1.03
N ARG A 151 -0.43 19.33 -0.08
CA ARG A 151 -1.02 19.28 -1.42
C ARG A 151 -0.26 18.30 -2.30
N LEU A 152 -1.00 17.44 -3.00
CA LEU A 152 -0.52 16.67 -4.13
C LEU A 152 -1.20 17.18 -5.40
N SER A 153 -0.58 16.94 -6.56
CA SER A 153 -1.28 17.21 -7.83
C SER A 153 -2.55 16.33 -7.91
N PRO A 154 -3.63 16.80 -8.56
CA PRO A 154 -4.89 16.04 -8.66
C PRO A 154 -4.71 14.64 -9.23
N PHE A 155 -3.81 14.47 -10.20
CA PHE A 155 -3.50 13.17 -10.78
C PHE A 155 -2.91 12.18 -9.74
N TRP A 156 -1.88 12.60 -9.02
CA TRP A 156 -1.24 11.75 -7.99
C TRP A 156 -2.17 11.48 -6.82
N LEU A 157 -3.01 12.47 -6.47
CA LEU A 157 -4.01 12.31 -5.42
C LEU A 157 -5.06 11.26 -5.82
N ALA A 158 -5.59 11.34 -7.04
CA ALA A 158 -6.55 10.37 -7.57
C ALA A 158 -5.93 8.96 -7.63
N LEU A 159 -4.72 8.83 -8.19
CA LEU A 159 -4.00 7.56 -8.31
C LEU A 159 -3.81 6.89 -6.95
N ARG A 160 -3.41 7.68 -5.93
CA ARG A 160 -3.16 7.20 -4.58
C ARG A 160 -4.47 6.84 -3.87
N THR A 161 -5.47 7.73 -3.91
CA THR A 161 -6.76 7.54 -3.20
C THR A 161 -7.53 6.32 -3.71
N THR A 162 -7.49 6.08 -5.01
CA THR A 162 -8.28 5.00 -5.64
C THR A 162 -7.49 3.71 -5.77
N ARG A 163 -6.17 3.72 -5.50
CA ARG A 163 -5.27 2.57 -5.71
C ARG A 163 -5.38 2.02 -7.14
N LEU A 164 -5.43 2.91 -8.12
CA LEU A 164 -5.63 2.60 -9.54
C LEU A 164 -4.78 1.42 -10.08
N PRO A 165 -3.51 1.22 -9.67
CA PRO A 165 -2.71 0.08 -10.14
C PRO A 165 -3.31 -1.30 -9.83
N PHE A 166 -4.19 -1.40 -8.83
CA PHE A 166 -4.86 -2.67 -8.48
C PHE A 166 -6.05 -3.00 -9.39
N LEU A 167 -6.45 -2.13 -10.33
CA LEU A 167 -7.52 -2.41 -11.29
C LEU A 167 -7.25 -3.65 -12.18
N SER A 168 -6.01 -4.11 -12.25
CA SER A 168 -5.69 -5.40 -12.85
C SER A 168 -6.49 -6.57 -12.24
N ALA A 169 -6.83 -6.49 -10.94
CA ALA A 169 -7.69 -7.45 -10.27
C ALA A 169 -9.14 -7.42 -10.78
N THR A 170 -9.61 -6.31 -11.37
CA THR A 170 -10.91 -6.23 -12.07
C THR A 170 -10.79 -6.63 -13.52
N ALA A 171 -9.74 -6.16 -14.20
CA ALA A 171 -9.59 -6.36 -15.63
C ALA A 171 -9.48 -7.86 -15.98
N VAL A 172 -8.70 -8.64 -15.23
CA VAL A 172 -8.48 -10.06 -15.49
C VAL A 172 -9.80 -10.86 -15.49
N PRO A 173 -10.60 -10.88 -14.40
CA PRO A 173 -11.84 -11.67 -14.41
C PRO A 173 -12.90 -11.15 -15.39
N VAL A 174 -13.01 -9.84 -15.59
CA VAL A 174 -13.97 -9.27 -16.57
C VAL A 174 -13.58 -9.69 -17.98
N LEU A 175 -12.31 -9.54 -18.37
CA LEU A 175 -11.85 -9.94 -19.70
C LEU A 175 -11.96 -11.45 -19.93
N LEU A 176 -11.70 -12.27 -18.90
CA LEU A 176 -11.91 -13.72 -18.98
C LEU A 176 -13.38 -14.06 -19.20
N GLY A 177 -14.31 -13.44 -18.46
CA GLY A 177 -15.74 -13.65 -18.68
C GLY A 177 -16.19 -13.28 -20.09
N ILE A 178 -15.68 -12.15 -20.61
CA ILE A 178 -15.92 -11.73 -22.00
C ILE A 178 -15.32 -12.71 -23.01
N ALA A 179 -14.10 -13.22 -22.76
CA ALA A 179 -13.43 -14.17 -23.67
C ALA A 179 -14.16 -15.52 -23.73
N VAL A 180 -14.67 -16.01 -22.60
CA VAL A 180 -15.52 -17.23 -22.57
C VAL A 180 -16.81 -16.98 -23.35
N ALA A 181 -17.48 -15.83 -23.13
CA ALA A 181 -18.69 -15.50 -23.89
C ALA A 181 -18.42 -15.41 -25.42
N ALA A 182 -17.30 -14.79 -25.81
CA ALA A 182 -16.88 -14.72 -27.21
C ALA A 182 -16.59 -16.10 -27.80
N SER A 183 -15.98 -17.03 -27.03
CA SER A 183 -15.77 -18.41 -27.50
C SER A 183 -17.07 -19.19 -27.70
N HIS A 184 -18.15 -18.75 -27.05
CA HIS A 184 -19.52 -19.26 -27.26
C HIS A 184 -20.28 -18.47 -28.34
N GLY A 185 -19.61 -17.60 -29.12
CA GLY A 185 -20.22 -16.82 -30.20
C GLY A 185 -20.96 -15.55 -29.76
N SER A 186 -20.86 -15.16 -28.47
CA SER A 186 -21.57 -13.99 -27.91
C SER A 186 -20.58 -12.88 -27.55
N PHE A 187 -20.54 -11.82 -28.38
CA PHE A 187 -19.69 -10.65 -28.10
C PHE A 187 -20.29 -9.35 -28.58
N THR A 188 -20.43 -8.41 -27.66
CA THR A 188 -20.86 -7.04 -27.93
C THR A 188 -19.88 -6.07 -27.29
N TRP A 189 -19.10 -5.36 -28.09
CA TRP A 189 -17.96 -4.55 -27.64
C TRP A 189 -18.32 -3.44 -26.64
N TRP A 190 -19.44 -2.75 -26.82
CA TRP A 190 -19.80 -1.62 -25.95
C TRP A 190 -20.35 -2.08 -24.58
N THR A 191 -21.06 -3.22 -24.52
CA THR A 191 -21.46 -3.81 -23.23
C THR A 191 -20.24 -4.38 -22.50
N ALA A 192 -19.25 -4.95 -23.21
CA ALA A 192 -17.96 -5.37 -22.66
C ALA A 192 -17.22 -4.18 -22.03
N LEU A 193 -17.14 -3.05 -22.73
CA LEU A 193 -16.51 -1.82 -22.23
C LEU A 193 -17.24 -1.27 -21.01
N LEU A 194 -18.58 -1.20 -21.03
CA LEU A 194 -19.36 -0.74 -19.87
C LEU A 194 -19.18 -1.68 -18.67
N THR A 195 -19.09 -2.98 -18.90
CA THR A 195 -18.83 -3.95 -17.82
C THR A 195 -17.46 -3.71 -17.15
N LEU A 196 -16.43 -3.46 -17.96
CA LEU A 196 -15.11 -3.14 -17.44
C LEU A 196 -15.09 -1.83 -16.64
N ILE A 197 -15.75 -0.79 -17.14
CA ILE A 197 -15.86 0.52 -16.48
C ILE A 197 -16.68 0.38 -15.18
N GLY A 198 -17.85 -0.27 -15.21
CA GLY A 198 -18.71 -0.45 -14.06
C GLY A 198 -18.05 -1.29 -12.96
N GLY A 199 -17.40 -2.41 -13.33
CA GLY A 199 -16.62 -3.23 -12.43
C GLY A 199 -15.43 -2.45 -11.81
N SER A 200 -14.78 -1.61 -12.61
CA SER A 200 -13.71 -0.74 -12.12
C SER A 200 -14.23 0.26 -11.08
N PHE A 201 -15.35 0.94 -11.32
CA PHE A 201 -15.93 1.86 -10.35
C PHE A 201 -16.35 1.14 -9.06
N ALA A 202 -16.91 -0.07 -9.15
CA ALA A 202 -17.23 -0.88 -7.97
C ALA A 202 -15.97 -1.21 -7.15
N HIS A 203 -14.91 -1.64 -7.79
CA HIS A 203 -13.62 -1.92 -7.13
C HIS A 203 -13.05 -0.67 -6.45
N LEU A 204 -12.98 0.47 -7.17
CA LEU A 204 -12.48 1.72 -6.60
C LEU A 204 -13.34 2.19 -5.42
N ALA A 205 -14.67 2.03 -5.49
CA ALA A 205 -15.58 2.35 -4.40
C ALA A 205 -15.28 1.53 -3.15
N ILE A 206 -15.04 0.22 -3.30
CA ILE A 206 -14.70 -0.67 -2.20
C ILE A 206 -13.36 -0.29 -1.58
N ASN A 207 -12.34 0.03 -2.39
CA ASN A 207 -11.03 0.47 -1.90
C ASN A 207 -11.14 1.76 -1.07
N VAL A 208 -11.86 2.76 -1.57
CA VAL A 208 -12.05 4.03 -0.83
C VAL A 208 -12.87 3.80 0.45
N THR A 209 -13.87 2.92 0.39
CA THR A 209 -14.67 2.55 1.58
C THR A 209 -13.81 1.86 2.63
N ASN A 210 -12.92 0.97 2.21
CA ASN A 210 -11.96 0.33 3.12
C ASN A 210 -11.09 1.37 3.83
N ASP A 211 -10.52 2.34 3.10
CA ASP A 211 -9.71 3.40 3.69
C ASP A 211 -10.50 4.26 4.69
N VAL A 212 -11.79 4.53 4.43
CA VAL A 212 -12.66 5.24 5.38
C VAL A 212 -12.79 4.46 6.69
N PHE A 213 -13.10 3.16 6.62
CA PHE A 213 -13.31 2.36 7.83
C PHE A 213 -12.01 2.01 8.55
N ASP A 214 -10.90 1.78 7.85
CA ASP A 214 -9.60 1.52 8.46
C ASP A 214 -9.06 2.79 9.15
N THR A 215 -9.30 3.98 8.60
CA THR A 215 -9.00 5.25 9.29
C THR A 215 -9.90 5.45 10.51
N LEU A 216 -11.21 5.19 10.42
CA LEU A 216 -12.14 5.33 11.55
C LEU A 216 -11.87 4.34 12.67
N SER A 217 -11.38 3.15 12.37
CA SER A 217 -11.01 2.13 13.37
C SER A 217 -9.63 2.39 14.00
N GLY A 218 -8.83 3.28 13.42
CA GLY A 218 -7.44 3.54 13.85
C GLY A 218 -6.42 2.54 13.29
N ALA A 219 -6.83 1.58 12.47
CA ALA A 219 -5.91 0.59 11.88
C ALA A 219 -4.81 1.27 11.03
N ASP A 220 -5.20 2.25 10.23
CA ASP A 220 -4.27 3.03 9.43
C ASP A 220 -3.33 3.89 10.28
N ASP A 221 -3.82 4.51 11.37
CA ASP A 221 -2.98 5.32 12.25
C ASP A 221 -1.98 4.47 13.07
N ALA A 222 -2.33 3.22 13.41
CA ALA A 222 -1.46 2.27 14.10
C ALA A 222 -0.34 1.73 13.19
N ASN A 223 -0.53 1.75 11.86
CA ASN A 223 0.44 1.21 10.91
C ASN A 223 1.63 2.15 10.73
N THR A 224 2.79 1.78 11.28
CA THR A 224 4.07 2.49 11.16
C THR A 224 4.97 1.94 10.04
N THR A 225 4.59 0.84 9.39
CA THR A 225 5.35 0.19 8.32
C THR A 225 4.54 -0.03 7.05
N PRO A 226 3.78 1.00 6.56
CA PRO A 226 3.02 0.84 5.33
C PRO A 226 3.95 0.62 4.14
N THR A 227 3.47 -0.16 3.18
CA THR A 227 4.19 -0.42 1.95
C THR A 227 3.41 0.13 0.74
N GLN A 228 3.95 0.00 -0.46
CA GLN A 228 3.24 0.36 -1.69
C GLN A 228 1.97 -0.50 -1.90
N PHE A 229 1.94 -1.72 -1.34
CA PHE A 229 0.88 -2.70 -1.54
C PHE A 229 -0.03 -2.89 -0.32
N SER A 230 0.37 -2.40 0.87
CA SER A 230 -0.33 -2.57 2.14
C SER A 230 -0.49 -1.26 2.91
N GLY A 231 -1.30 -1.24 3.98
CA GLY A 231 -1.48 -0.08 4.85
C GLY A 231 -2.36 1.03 4.28
N GLY A 232 -3.25 0.74 3.37
CA GLY A 232 -4.21 1.71 2.82
C GLY A 232 -3.61 2.74 1.86
N SER A 233 -4.43 3.69 1.41
CA SER A 233 -3.97 4.83 0.61
C SER A 233 -3.24 5.88 1.44
N ARG A 234 -3.44 5.89 2.73
CA ARG A 234 -2.87 6.86 3.70
C ARG A 234 -3.29 8.31 3.48
N VAL A 235 -4.20 8.60 2.54
CA VAL A 235 -4.55 10.00 2.22
C VAL A 235 -5.28 10.72 3.36
N ALA A 236 -6.05 9.99 4.19
CA ALA A 236 -6.63 10.53 5.40
C ALA A 236 -5.58 10.70 6.51
N VAL A 237 -4.69 9.72 6.67
CA VAL A 237 -3.59 9.75 7.64
C VAL A 237 -2.66 10.94 7.41
N TYR A 238 -2.40 11.31 6.15
CA TYR A 238 -1.56 12.46 5.79
C TYR A 238 -2.32 13.79 5.67
N ASP A 239 -3.60 13.84 6.06
CA ASP A 239 -4.46 15.03 5.93
C ASP A 239 -4.58 15.58 4.48
N LEU A 240 -4.35 14.74 3.46
CA LEU A 240 -4.52 15.11 2.05
C LEU A 240 -5.99 15.22 1.67
N VAL A 241 -6.83 14.30 2.18
CA VAL A 241 -8.29 14.27 1.96
C VAL A 241 -8.98 14.03 3.30
N SER A 242 -10.09 14.72 3.56
CA SER A 242 -10.89 14.47 4.75
C SER A 242 -11.66 13.14 4.64
N ILE A 243 -11.95 12.50 5.79
CA ILE A 243 -12.79 11.28 5.83
C ILE A 243 -14.15 11.56 5.15
N ARG A 244 -14.74 12.76 5.37
CA ARG A 244 -15.98 13.16 4.69
C ARG A 244 -15.82 13.21 3.17
N GLY A 245 -14.70 13.72 2.67
CA GLY A 245 -14.38 13.75 1.24
C GLY A 245 -14.24 12.35 0.66
N LEU A 246 -13.55 11.44 1.37
CA LEU A 246 -13.44 10.03 0.97
C LEU A 246 -14.80 9.34 0.96
N SER A 247 -15.66 9.60 1.96
CA SER A 247 -17.01 9.02 2.01
C SER A 247 -17.85 9.46 0.81
N TRP A 248 -17.81 10.75 0.45
CA TRP A 248 -18.53 11.24 -0.75
C TRP A 248 -17.96 10.65 -2.04
N LEU A 249 -16.63 10.49 -2.13
CA LEU A 249 -16.01 9.83 -3.29
C LEU A 249 -16.47 8.37 -3.40
N ALA A 250 -16.48 7.62 -2.30
CA ALA A 250 -16.96 6.24 -2.27
C ALA A 250 -18.43 6.13 -2.71
N ILE A 251 -19.30 6.99 -2.19
CA ILE A 251 -20.72 7.05 -2.57
C ILE A 251 -20.86 7.35 -4.07
N GLY A 252 -20.13 8.33 -4.59
CA GLY A 252 -20.14 8.68 -6.00
C GLY A 252 -19.70 7.54 -6.92
N LEU A 253 -18.64 6.82 -6.52
CA LEU A 253 -18.14 5.64 -7.26
C LEU A 253 -19.16 4.48 -7.23
N PHE A 254 -19.78 4.20 -6.07
CA PHE A 254 -20.86 3.21 -6.00
C PHE A 254 -22.07 3.59 -6.83
N ALA A 255 -22.47 4.87 -6.81
CA ALA A 255 -23.58 5.36 -7.63
C ALA A 255 -23.29 5.22 -9.13
N ALA A 256 -22.06 5.52 -9.57
CA ALA A 256 -21.64 5.33 -10.95
C ALA A 256 -21.63 3.84 -11.35
N ALA A 257 -21.10 2.97 -10.50
CA ALA A 257 -21.13 1.52 -10.72
C ALA A 257 -22.58 0.99 -10.82
N ALA A 258 -23.45 1.42 -9.90
CA ALA A 258 -24.87 1.04 -9.89
C ALA A 258 -25.61 1.55 -11.13
N ALA A 259 -25.36 2.79 -11.56
CA ALA A 259 -25.98 3.35 -12.77
C ALA A 259 -25.59 2.55 -14.01
N ILE A 260 -24.31 2.21 -14.17
CA ILE A 260 -23.84 1.37 -15.28
C ILE A 260 -24.42 -0.04 -15.18
N GLY A 261 -24.43 -0.63 -13.99
CA GLY A 261 -25.01 -1.96 -13.76
C GLY A 261 -26.49 -2.01 -14.12
N LEU A 262 -27.28 -1.02 -13.69
CA LEU A 262 -28.70 -0.92 -14.02
C LEU A 262 -28.93 -0.70 -15.53
N LEU A 263 -28.10 0.13 -16.18
CA LEU A 263 -28.13 0.29 -17.62
C LEU A 263 -27.90 -1.06 -18.33
N LEU A 264 -26.89 -1.82 -17.90
CA LEU A 264 -26.61 -3.16 -18.46
C LEU A 264 -27.79 -4.12 -18.22
N VAL A 265 -28.42 -4.11 -17.03
CA VAL A 265 -29.62 -4.93 -16.74
C VAL A 265 -30.76 -4.57 -17.68
N VAL A 266 -31.01 -3.27 -17.90
CA VAL A 266 -32.08 -2.82 -18.81
C VAL A 266 -31.81 -3.25 -20.25
N VAL A 267 -30.56 -3.09 -20.70
CA VAL A 267 -30.16 -3.42 -22.09
C VAL A 267 -30.17 -4.94 -22.34
N THR A 268 -29.66 -5.72 -21.40
CA THR A 268 -29.60 -7.19 -21.53
C THR A 268 -30.90 -7.88 -21.12
N GLN A 269 -31.86 -7.14 -20.51
CA GLN A 269 -33.11 -7.67 -19.93
C GLN A 269 -32.88 -8.85 -18.95
N SER A 270 -31.69 -8.88 -18.30
CA SER A 270 -31.26 -10.00 -17.46
C SER A 270 -31.49 -9.72 -15.98
N LEU A 271 -32.46 -10.39 -15.35
CA LEU A 271 -32.65 -10.39 -13.90
C LEU A 271 -31.50 -11.10 -13.18
N THR A 272 -30.87 -12.07 -13.83
CA THR A 272 -29.68 -12.74 -13.29
C THR A 272 -28.55 -11.74 -13.07
N LEU A 273 -28.31 -10.84 -14.02
CA LEU A 273 -27.32 -9.78 -13.88
C LEU A 273 -27.64 -8.84 -12.72
N LEU A 274 -28.94 -8.50 -12.53
CA LEU A 274 -29.38 -7.68 -11.39
C LEU A 274 -28.97 -8.33 -10.05
N TRP A 275 -29.24 -9.62 -9.87
CA TRP A 275 -28.90 -10.33 -8.64
C TRP A 275 -27.41 -10.48 -8.42
N ILE A 276 -26.63 -10.70 -9.50
CA ILE A 276 -25.16 -10.69 -9.43
C ILE A 276 -24.65 -9.31 -8.97
N GLY A 277 -25.21 -8.22 -9.51
CA GLY A 277 -24.85 -6.86 -9.11
C GLY A 277 -25.21 -6.56 -7.66
N VAL A 278 -26.40 -6.96 -7.20
CA VAL A 278 -26.82 -6.82 -5.79
C VAL A 278 -25.88 -7.61 -4.87
N ALA A 279 -25.59 -8.87 -5.22
CA ALA A 279 -24.64 -9.69 -4.45
C ALA A 279 -23.25 -9.04 -4.39
N GLY A 280 -22.77 -8.46 -5.49
CA GLY A 280 -21.49 -7.75 -5.55
C GLY A 280 -21.43 -6.55 -4.60
N ILE A 281 -22.48 -5.71 -4.60
CA ILE A 281 -22.56 -4.56 -3.69
C ILE A 281 -22.62 -5.06 -2.24
N LEU A 282 -23.42 -6.07 -1.93
CA LEU A 282 -23.54 -6.63 -0.57
C LEU A 282 -22.21 -7.19 -0.06
N VAL A 283 -21.49 -7.98 -0.87
CA VAL A 283 -20.18 -8.52 -0.51
C VAL A 283 -19.16 -7.38 -0.33
N GLY A 284 -19.17 -6.40 -1.24
CA GLY A 284 -18.25 -5.26 -1.17
C GLY A 284 -18.46 -4.39 0.06
N VAL A 285 -19.73 -4.09 0.42
CA VAL A 285 -20.05 -3.33 1.64
C VAL A 285 -19.76 -4.18 2.89
N ALA A 286 -20.15 -5.45 2.90
CA ALA A 286 -19.91 -6.37 4.02
C ALA A 286 -18.42 -6.59 4.30
N TYR A 287 -17.55 -6.38 3.32
CA TYR A 287 -16.12 -6.57 3.44
C TYR A 287 -15.52 -5.74 4.60
N THR A 288 -15.82 -4.42 4.68
CA THR A 288 -15.29 -3.56 5.74
C THR A 288 -16.34 -2.89 6.63
N ALA A 289 -17.58 -2.72 6.14
CA ALA A 289 -18.60 -1.97 6.86
C ALA A 289 -19.28 -2.77 7.97
N PRO A 290 -19.69 -2.12 9.09
CA PRO A 290 -20.57 -2.74 10.07
C PRO A 290 -21.92 -3.14 9.44
N PRO A 291 -22.58 -4.20 9.96
CA PRO A 291 -22.19 -4.99 11.12
C PRO A 291 -21.26 -6.16 10.79
N LEU A 292 -21.06 -6.50 9.51
CA LEU A 292 -20.38 -7.73 9.12
C LEU A 292 -18.84 -7.62 9.23
N LYS A 293 -18.22 -6.59 8.67
CA LYS A 293 -16.78 -6.37 8.75
C LYS A 293 -15.98 -7.65 8.46
N LEU A 294 -16.21 -8.30 7.33
CA LEU A 294 -15.66 -9.62 7.02
C LEU A 294 -14.14 -9.68 7.12
N VAL A 295 -13.44 -8.65 6.64
CA VAL A 295 -11.97 -8.56 6.72
C VAL A 295 -11.48 -8.52 8.17
N TYR A 296 -12.22 -7.90 9.09
CA TYR A 296 -11.88 -7.86 10.51
C TYR A 296 -12.08 -9.21 11.21
N ARG A 297 -12.77 -10.15 10.57
CA ARG A 297 -13.10 -11.47 11.10
C ARG A 297 -12.30 -12.61 10.46
N GLY A 298 -11.34 -12.30 9.59
CA GLY A 298 -10.54 -13.29 8.83
C GLY A 298 -11.36 -14.00 7.75
N LEU A 299 -12.35 -13.31 7.19
CA LEU A 299 -13.17 -13.74 6.06
C LEU A 299 -12.96 -12.84 4.84
N GLY A 300 -11.97 -11.96 4.92
CA GLY A 300 -11.64 -11.01 3.85
C GLY A 300 -11.26 -11.70 2.55
N GLU A 301 -10.43 -12.72 2.62
CA GLU A 301 -9.95 -13.48 1.47
C GLU A 301 -11.10 -14.23 0.77
N ILE A 302 -12.05 -14.75 1.53
CA ILE A 302 -13.26 -15.41 0.97
C ILE A 302 -14.13 -14.39 0.26
N ALA A 303 -14.36 -13.22 0.88
CA ALA A 303 -15.14 -12.16 0.26
C ALA A 303 -14.48 -11.65 -1.04
N VAL A 304 -13.17 -11.50 -1.06
CA VAL A 304 -12.39 -11.13 -2.25
C VAL A 304 -12.44 -12.22 -3.31
N ALA A 305 -12.28 -13.50 -2.94
CA ALA A 305 -12.38 -14.62 -3.87
C ALA A 305 -13.74 -14.66 -4.57
N ILE A 306 -14.84 -14.48 -3.81
CA ILE A 306 -16.21 -14.45 -4.35
C ILE A 306 -16.42 -13.19 -5.21
N GLY A 307 -16.00 -12.03 -4.72
CA GLY A 307 -16.21 -10.75 -5.40
C GLY A 307 -15.50 -10.66 -6.74
N PHE A 308 -14.22 -10.98 -6.79
CA PHE A 308 -13.42 -10.90 -8.02
C PHE A 308 -13.48 -12.17 -8.87
N GLY A 309 -13.81 -13.32 -8.30
CA GLY A 309 -14.05 -14.54 -9.05
C GLY A 309 -15.48 -14.60 -9.60
N PRO A 310 -16.37 -15.35 -8.95
CA PRO A 310 -17.73 -15.59 -9.45
C PRO A 310 -18.49 -14.32 -9.80
N ILE A 311 -18.53 -13.30 -8.95
CA ILE A 311 -19.35 -12.10 -9.18
C ILE A 311 -18.85 -11.33 -10.41
N MET A 312 -17.54 -11.02 -10.49
CA MET A 312 -16.99 -10.25 -11.60
C MET A 312 -17.00 -11.02 -12.91
N LEU A 313 -16.51 -12.27 -12.92
CA LEU A 313 -16.38 -13.06 -14.15
C LEU A 313 -17.73 -13.48 -14.69
N LEU A 314 -18.64 -14.04 -13.84
CA LEU A 314 -19.98 -14.40 -14.29
C LEU A 314 -20.80 -13.17 -14.67
N GLY A 315 -20.67 -12.05 -13.93
CA GLY A 315 -21.30 -10.80 -14.33
C GLY A 315 -20.92 -10.39 -15.74
N ALA A 316 -19.64 -10.44 -16.07
CA ALA A 316 -19.14 -10.14 -17.41
C ALA A 316 -19.63 -11.14 -18.47
N TYR A 317 -19.67 -12.41 -18.15
CA TYR A 317 -20.21 -13.46 -19.03
C TYR A 317 -21.72 -13.26 -19.29
N VAL A 318 -22.50 -13.08 -18.22
CA VAL A 318 -23.97 -12.87 -18.31
C VAL A 318 -24.34 -11.60 -19.08
N VAL A 319 -23.55 -10.55 -18.99
CA VAL A 319 -23.76 -9.32 -19.80
C VAL A 319 -23.67 -9.63 -21.29
N GLN A 320 -22.84 -10.59 -21.72
CA GLN A 320 -22.67 -10.94 -23.12
C GLN A 320 -23.66 -12.01 -23.61
N THR A 321 -24.01 -12.97 -22.76
CA THR A 321 -24.80 -14.16 -23.14
C THR A 321 -26.23 -14.14 -22.64
N GLY A 322 -26.51 -13.43 -21.55
CA GLY A 322 -27.81 -13.46 -20.83
C GLY A 322 -27.96 -14.66 -19.88
N GLU A 323 -27.06 -15.64 -19.89
CA GLU A 323 -27.20 -16.93 -19.24
C GLU A 323 -26.03 -17.22 -18.27
N LEU A 324 -26.26 -18.18 -17.36
CA LEU A 324 -25.23 -18.77 -16.51
C LEU A 324 -24.72 -20.08 -17.11
N ALA A 325 -23.43 -20.37 -16.98
CA ALA A 325 -22.85 -21.62 -17.43
C ALA A 325 -21.82 -22.13 -16.41
N TRP A 326 -21.55 -23.45 -16.45
CA TRP A 326 -20.59 -24.08 -15.56
C TRP A 326 -19.15 -23.72 -15.90
N GLU A 327 -18.82 -23.56 -17.17
CA GLU A 327 -17.46 -23.20 -17.61
C GLU A 327 -17.01 -21.89 -16.99
N PRO A 328 -17.68 -20.72 -17.18
CA PRO A 328 -17.24 -19.48 -16.59
C PRO A 328 -17.33 -19.51 -15.06
N PHE A 329 -18.23 -20.29 -14.45
CA PHE A 329 -18.28 -20.45 -13.00
C PHE A 329 -17.02 -21.13 -12.47
N VAL A 330 -16.62 -22.29 -13.01
CA VAL A 330 -15.42 -23.00 -12.55
C VAL A 330 -14.16 -22.19 -12.88
N LEU A 331 -14.10 -21.56 -14.07
CA LEU A 331 -12.98 -20.70 -14.44
C LEU A 331 -12.83 -19.53 -13.47
N SER A 332 -13.95 -18.97 -12.97
CA SER A 332 -13.95 -17.82 -12.06
C SER A 332 -13.22 -18.08 -10.74
N LEU A 333 -13.15 -19.34 -10.31
CA LEU A 333 -12.43 -19.72 -9.10
C LEU A 333 -10.92 -19.47 -9.22
N VAL A 334 -10.37 -19.52 -10.44
CA VAL A 334 -8.94 -19.26 -10.67
C VAL A 334 -8.56 -17.83 -10.35
N PRO A 335 -9.10 -16.77 -11.03
CA PRO A 335 -8.81 -15.40 -10.64
C PRO A 335 -9.30 -15.08 -9.22
N GLY A 336 -10.40 -15.68 -8.76
CA GLY A 336 -10.89 -15.52 -7.40
C GLY A 336 -9.84 -15.90 -6.36
N LEU A 337 -9.24 -17.08 -6.47
CA LEU A 337 -8.17 -17.55 -5.59
C LEU A 337 -6.91 -16.68 -5.70
N LEU A 338 -6.46 -16.38 -6.92
CA LEU A 338 -5.23 -15.61 -7.13
C LEU A 338 -5.34 -14.17 -6.60
N ILE A 339 -6.51 -13.53 -6.74
CA ILE A 339 -6.74 -12.18 -6.22
C ILE A 339 -6.89 -12.21 -4.68
N ALA A 340 -7.54 -13.24 -4.13
CA ALA A 340 -7.55 -13.44 -2.68
C ALA A 340 -6.13 -13.63 -2.12
N LEU A 341 -5.24 -14.29 -2.86
CA LEU A 341 -3.83 -14.41 -2.47
C LEU A 341 -3.07 -13.08 -2.56
N ILE A 342 -3.51 -12.11 -3.39
CA ILE A 342 -2.95 -10.74 -3.35
C ILE A 342 -3.28 -10.12 -1.99
N LEU A 343 -4.53 -10.15 -1.54
CA LEU A 343 -4.93 -9.66 -0.23
C LEU A 343 -4.15 -10.37 0.88
N TYR A 344 -4.13 -11.70 0.85
CA TYR A 344 -3.48 -12.55 1.85
C TYR A 344 -2.01 -12.20 2.09
N VAL A 345 -1.25 -11.98 1.01
CA VAL A 345 0.17 -11.58 1.09
C VAL A 345 0.31 -10.12 1.55
N ASN A 346 -0.61 -9.24 1.12
CA ASN A 346 -0.59 -7.83 1.49
C ASN A 346 -0.94 -7.57 2.97
N GLU A 347 -1.65 -8.49 3.63
CA GLU A 347 -1.95 -8.42 5.07
C GLU A 347 -0.76 -8.84 5.96
N ILE A 348 0.26 -9.52 5.40
CA ILE A 348 1.42 -9.98 6.20
C ILE A 348 2.18 -8.82 6.84
N PRO A 349 2.58 -7.73 6.13
CA PRO A 349 3.26 -6.60 6.78
C PRO A 349 2.36 -5.86 7.77
N ASP A 350 1.05 -5.84 7.54
CA ASP A 350 0.08 -5.11 8.36
C ASP A 350 -0.34 -5.87 9.63
N ARG A 351 0.05 -7.17 9.80
CA ARG A 351 -0.44 -8.06 10.86
C ARG A 351 -0.30 -7.51 12.28
N ARG A 352 0.73 -6.67 12.56
CA ARG A 352 0.95 -6.09 13.90
C ARG A 352 -0.03 -4.95 14.15
N SER A 353 -0.14 -4.00 13.24
CA SER A 353 -1.07 -2.88 13.33
C SER A 353 -2.54 -3.34 13.26
N ASP A 354 -2.83 -4.34 12.43
CA ASP A 354 -4.16 -4.96 12.35
C ASP A 354 -4.55 -5.59 13.69
N ALA A 355 -3.63 -6.31 14.34
CA ALA A 355 -3.88 -6.90 15.66
C ALA A 355 -4.16 -5.83 16.73
N GLU A 356 -3.41 -4.72 16.74
CA GLU A 356 -3.61 -3.58 17.65
C GLU A 356 -4.97 -2.91 17.43
N ALA A 357 -5.42 -2.80 16.17
CA ALA A 357 -6.73 -2.27 15.80
C ALA A 357 -7.89 -3.27 15.96
N GLY A 358 -7.61 -4.49 16.44
CA GLY A 358 -8.61 -5.56 16.61
C GLY A 358 -9.06 -6.23 15.30
N LYS A 359 -8.33 -6.00 14.20
CA LYS A 359 -8.56 -6.62 12.89
C LYS A 359 -7.87 -7.98 12.86
N ARG A 360 -8.67 -9.05 12.81
CA ARG A 360 -8.20 -10.44 12.92
C ARG A 360 -8.13 -11.12 11.56
N THR A 361 -7.26 -10.63 10.68
CA THR A 361 -6.97 -11.23 9.37
C THR A 361 -6.31 -12.61 9.51
N LEU A 362 -6.23 -13.37 8.42
CA LEU A 362 -5.60 -14.71 8.49
C LEU A 362 -4.12 -14.64 8.93
N PRO A 363 -3.28 -13.70 8.44
CA PRO A 363 -1.90 -13.56 8.94
C PRO A 363 -1.78 -13.14 10.41
N VAL A 364 -2.84 -12.51 10.99
CA VAL A 364 -2.90 -12.22 12.44
C VAL A 364 -3.23 -13.47 13.26
N ARG A 365 -4.06 -14.37 12.72
CA ARG A 365 -4.60 -15.54 13.44
C ARG A 365 -3.75 -16.79 13.31
N LEU A 366 -3.01 -16.92 12.24
CA LEU A 366 -2.28 -18.14 11.88
C LEU A 366 -0.78 -17.98 12.13
N ALA A 367 -0.13 -19.10 12.46
CA ALA A 367 1.32 -19.13 12.55
C ALA A 367 1.95 -18.88 11.17
N PRO A 368 3.15 -18.25 11.10
CA PRO A 368 3.82 -17.93 9.85
C PRO A 368 3.97 -19.11 8.88
N ASP A 369 4.27 -20.31 9.38
CA ASP A 369 4.41 -21.51 8.53
C ASP A 369 3.07 -21.96 7.96
N THR A 370 1.98 -21.79 8.70
CA THR A 370 0.61 -22.05 8.23
C THR A 370 0.24 -21.04 7.13
N VAL A 371 0.62 -19.77 7.29
CA VAL A 371 0.38 -18.73 6.27
C VAL A 371 1.15 -19.07 4.99
N ARG A 372 2.42 -19.43 5.08
CA ARG A 372 3.26 -19.83 3.93
C ARG A 372 2.72 -21.06 3.20
N THR A 373 2.32 -22.08 3.95
CA THR A 373 1.75 -23.31 3.39
C THR A 373 0.38 -23.06 2.78
N GLY A 374 -0.48 -22.26 3.45
CA GLY A 374 -1.80 -21.87 2.95
C GLY A 374 -1.71 -21.14 1.61
N TYR A 375 -0.74 -20.23 1.46
CA TYR A 375 -0.45 -19.59 0.18
C TYR A 375 -0.18 -20.62 -0.92
N LEU A 376 0.75 -21.56 -0.67
CA LEU A 376 1.13 -22.58 -1.68
C LEU A 376 -0.06 -23.45 -2.05
N VAL A 377 -0.81 -23.93 -1.08
CA VAL A 377 -1.99 -24.78 -1.29
C VAL A 377 -3.04 -24.06 -2.16
N ALA A 378 -3.36 -22.81 -1.84
CA ALA A 378 -4.36 -22.07 -2.60
C ALA A 378 -3.87 -21.71 -4.01
N ALA A 379 -2.58 -21.37 -4.19
CA ALA A 379 -1.99 -21.15 -5.50
C ALA A 379 -2.01 -22.43 -6.36
N MET A 380 -1.62 -23.58 -5.79
CA MET A 380 -1.67 -24.86 -6.52
C MET A 380 -3.10 -25.30 -6.80
N ALA A 381 -4.07 -25.00 -5.95
CA ALA A 381 -5.48 -25.25 -6.21
C ALA A 381 -5.98 -24.49 -7.47
N ALA A 382 -5.55 -23.22 -7.67
CA ALA A 382 -5.88 -22.48 -8.88
C ALA A 382 -5.35 -23.17 -10.14
N PHE A 383 -4.10 -23.66 -10.13
CA PHE A 383 -3.54 -24.43 -11.24
C PHE A 383 -4.19 -25.80 -11.42
N ALA A 384 -4.56 -26.46 -10.33
CA ALA A 384 -5.31 -27.73 -10.40
C ALA A 384 -6.70 -27.56 -11.03
N ILE A 385 -7.38 -26.42 -10.78
CA ILE A 385 -8.65 -26.09 -11.43
C ILE A 385 -8.44 -25.93 -12.95
N ILE A 386 -7.37 -25.25 -13.40
CA ILE A 386 -7.07 -25.11 -14.82
C ILE A 386 -6.85 -26.48 -15.46
N LEU A 387 -5.98 -27.30 -14.86
CA LEU A 387 -5.68 -28.64 -15.36
C LEU A 387 -6.94 -29.52 -15.38
N GLY A 388 -7.66 -29.55 -14.27
CA GLY A 388 -8.90 -30.33 -14.14
C GLY A 388 -10.00 -29.89 -15.10
N GLY A 389 -10.13 -28.57 -15.34
CA GLY A 389 -11.08 -28.03 -16.31
C GLY A 389 -10.76 -28.45 -17.75
N VAL A 390 -9.48 -28.49 -18.13
CA VAL A 390 -9.08 -28.99 -19.47
C VAL A 390 -9.24 -30.50 -19.59
N VAL A 391 -8.79 -31.26 -18.59
CA VAL A 391 -8.94 -32.75 -18.60
C VAL A 391 -10.41 -33.13 -18.60
N GLY A 392 -11.27 -32.40 -17.89
CA GLY A 392 -12.72 -32.59 -17.89
C GLY A 392 -13.44 -32.02 -19.12
N SER A 393 -12.72 -31.54 -20.13
CA SER A 393 -13.25 -30.93 -21.37
C SER A 393 -14.16 -29.69 -21.09
N LEU A 394 -14.00 -29.06 -19.93
CA LEU A 394 -14.72 -27.85 -19.58
C LEU A 394 -14.01 -26.60 -20.12
N PHE A 395 -12.69 -26.61 -20.17
CA PHE A 395 -11.87 -25.54 -20.73
C PHE A 395 -11.19 -25.99 -22.02
N PRO A 396 -10.93 -25.10 -22.99
CA PRO A 396 -10.20 -25.43 -24.19
C PRO A 396 -8.75 -25.80 -23.86
N TRP A 397 -8.20 -26.79 -24.56
CA TRP A 397 -6.86 -27.30 -24.28
C TRP A 397 -5.73 -26.24 -24.32
N PRO A 398 -5.79 -25.15 -25.14
CA PRO A 398 -4.76 -24.12 -25.10
C PRO A 398 -4.72 -23.33 -23.76
N ALA A 399 -5.75 -23.43 -22.90
CA ALA A 399 -5.72 -22.85 -21.56
C ALA A 399 -4.60 -23.45 -20.68
N LEU A 400 -4.07 -24.64 -21.01
CA LEU A 400 -2.93 -25.25 -20.33
C LEU A 400 -1.67 -24.37 -20.34
N VAL A 401 -1.56 -23.42 -21.27
CA VAL A 401 -0.42 -22.49 -21.32
C VAL A 401 -0.28 -21.71 -20.01
N ALA A 402 -1.38 -21.50 -19.26
CA ALA A 402 -1.35 -20.82 -17.98
C ALA A 402 -0.56 -21.57 -16.89
N LEU A 403 -0.35 -22.89 -17.04
CA LEU A 403 0.49 -23.68 -16.13
C LEU A 403 1.97 -23.26 -16.21
N ALA A 404 2.40 -22.57 -17.25
CA ALA A 404 3.75 -21.99 -17.35
C ALA A 404 4.02 -20.93 -16.26
N ALA A 405 2.97 -20.43 -15.57
CA ALA A 405 3.11 -19.49 -14.47
C ALA A 405 3.39 -20.16 -13.10
N VAL A 406 3.34 -21.50 -12.98
CA VAL A 406 3.64 -22.23 -11.73
C VAL A 406 4.97 -21.80 -11.09
N PRO A 407 6.09 -21.63 -11.84
CA PRO A 407 7.34 -21.16 -11.24
C PRO A 407 7.23 -19.80 -10.55
N ILE A 408 6.33 -18.90 -10.97
CA ILE A 408 6.11 -17.60 -10.33
C ILE A 408 5.49 -17.81 -8.95
N ALA A 409 4.47 -18.68 -8.83
CA ALA A 409 3.86 -19.01 -7.55
C ALA A 409 4.88 -19.63 -6.56
N LEU A 410 5.76 -20.50 -7.04
CA LEU A 410 6.83 -21.08 -6.23
C LEU A 410 7.85 -20.04 -5.78
N ARG A 411 8.19 -19.05 -6.62
CA ARG A 411 9.05 -17.92 -6.23
C ARG A 411 8.41 -17.06 -5.13
N VAL A 412 7.10 -16.78 -5.22
CA VAL A 412 6.39 -16.08 -4.16
C VAL A 412 6.46 -16.87 -2.85
N HIS A 413 6.16 -18.17 -2.89
CA HIS A 413 6.26 -19.03 -1.70
C HIS A 413 7.67 -19.03 -1.08
N GLN A 414 8.72 -19.12 -1.91
CA GLN A 414 10.11 -19.03 -1.43
C GLN A 414 10.40 -17.65 -0.84
N GLY A 415 9.93 -16.58 -1.48
CA GLY A 415 10.07 -15.22 -0.97
C GLY A 415 9.37 -15.02 0.40
N LEU A 416 8.20 -15.62 0.59
CA LEU A 416 7.50 -15.64 1.87
C LEU A 416 8.31 -16.35 2.98
N LYS A 417 9.10 -17.37 2.65
CA LYS A 417 9.98 -18.03 3.63
C LYS A 417 11.11 -17.13 4.10
N VAL A 418 11.64 -16.29 3.22
CA VAL A 418 12.82 -15.46 3.49
C VAL A 418 12.44 -14.09 4.07
N HIS A 419 11.36 -13.47 3.57
CA HIS A 419 11.07 -12.05 3.81
C HIS A 419 9.83 -11.80 4.69
N TYR A 420 9.24 -12.83 5.29
CA TYR A 420 7.96 -12.76 6.03
C TYR A 420 7.92 -11.66 7.09
N ASP A 421 9.03 -11.46 7.82
CA ASP A 421 9.12 -10.50 8.92
C ASP A 421 9.69 -9.13 8.53
N SER A 422 10.02 -8.95 7.25
CA SER A 422 10.66 -7.73 6.73
C SER A 422 9.73 -7.01 5.74
N PRO A 423 8.87 -6.07 6.19
CA PRO A 423 7.83 -5.44 5.35
C PRO A 423 8.36 -4.88 4.03
N TYR A 424 9.51 -4.23 4.04
CA TYR A 424 10.04 -3.54 2.85
C TYR A 424 10.70 -4.50 1.85
N THR A 425 11.37 -5.56 2.31
CA THR A 425 11.90 -6.59 1.39
C THR A 425 10.79 -7.49 0.87
N LEU A 426 9.69 -7.66 1.64
CA LEU A 426 8.50 -8.39 1.22
C LEU A 426 7.79 -7.71 0.03
N MET A 427 7.96 -6.38 -0.18
CA MET A 427 7.34 -5.67 -1.32
C MET A 427 7.66 -6.32 -2.68
N ALA A 428 8.86 -6.82 -2.88
CA ALA A 428 9.22 -7.52 -4.12
C ALA A 428 8.42 -8.82 -4.30
N VAL A 429 8.15 -9.52 -3.20
CA VAL A 429 7.31 -10.74 -3.18
C VAL A 429 5.86 -10.39 -3.46
N MET A 430 5.34 -9.32 -2.85
CA MET A 430 3.98 -8.80 -3.09
C MET A 430 3.79 -8.41 -4.57
N GLY A 431 4.75 -7.68 -5.15
CA GLY A 431 4.74 -7.34 -6.58
C GLY A 431 4.78 -8.57 -7.48
N THR A 432 5.58 -9.58 -7.13
CA THR A 432 5.63 -10.86 -7.85
C THR A 432 4.30 -11.60 -7.78
N ASN A 433 3.59 -11.52 -6.65
CA ASN A 433 2.27 -12.13 -6.47
C ASN A 433 1.18 -11.41 -7.29
N VAL A 434 1.21 -10.08 -7.37
CA VAL A 434 0.33 -9.32 -8.29
C VAL A 434 0.61 -9.71 -9.75
N ASN A 435 1.88 -9.83 -10.11
CA ASN A 435 2.28 -10.26 -11.45
C ASN A 435 1.83 -11.70 -11.77
N LEU A 436 1.79 -12.60 -10.78
CA LEU A 436 1.26 -13.95 -10.95
C LEU A 436 -0.19 -13.93 -11.47
N ASN A 437 -1.06 -13.11 -10.86
CA ASN A 437 -2.45 -12.97 -11.31
C ASN A 437 -2.53 -12.44 -12.75
N LEU A 438 -1.72 -11.43 -13.09
CA LEU A 438 -1.67 -10.85 -14.44
C LEU A 438 -1.19 -11.88 -15.49
N VAL A 439 -0.15 -12.63 -15.17
CA VAL A 439 0.42 -13.62 -16.09
C VAL A 439 -0.55 -14.79 -16.30
N VAL A 440 -1.13 -15.34 -15.22
CA VAL A 440 -2.13 -16.41 -15.34
C VAL A 440 -3.34 -15.94 -16.12
N GLY A 441 -3.89 -14.76 -15.79
CA GLY A 441 -5.02 -14.18 -16.50
C GLY A 441 -4.73 -13.94 -17.98
N GLY A 442 -3.56 -13.35 -18.29
CA GLY A 442 -3.12 -13.11 -19.66
C GLY A 442 -2.92 -14.40 -20.47
N LEU A 443 -2.31 -15.42 -19.87
CA LEU A 443 -2.12 -16.72 -20.52
C LEU A 443 -3.45 -17.46 -20.73
N LEU A 444 -4.40 -17.38 -19.80
CA LEU A 444 -5.75 -17.91 -19.99
C LEU A 444 -6.47 -17.17 -21.14
N LEU A 445 -6.40 -15.84 -21.21
CA LEU A 445 -6.96 -15.07 -22.32
C LEU A 445 -6.36 -15.49 -23.66
N ILE A 446 -5.04 -15.63 -23.72
CA ILE A 446 -4.34 -16.16 -24.92
C ILE A 446 -4.86 -17.55 -25.26
N GLY A 447 -5.00 -18.44 -24.26
CA GLY A 447 -5.53 -19.79 -24.46
C GLY A 447 -6.92 -19.80 -25.10
N TYR A 448 -7.84 -18.95 -24.61
CA TYR A 448 -9.18 -18.80 -25.19
C TYR A 448 -9.16 -18.20 -26.59
N VAL A 449 -8.34 -17.17 -26.84
CA VAL A 449 -8.19 -16.59 -28.19
C VAL A 449 -7.62 -17.61 -29.18
N VAL A 450 -6.60 -18.38 -28.79
CA VAL A 450 -6.05 -19.44 -29.63
C VAL A 450 -7.10 -20.52 -29.94
N ALA A 451 -7.90 -20.90 -28.95
CA ALA A 451 -8.98 -21.87 -29.15
C ALA A 451 -10.02 -21.37 -30.16
N MET A 452 -10.42 -20.10 -30.09
CA MET A 452 -11.33 -19.48 -31.05
C MET A 452 -10.74 -19.46 -32.47
N VAL A 453 -9.46 -19.10 -32.61
CA VAL A 453 -8.79 -19.11 -33.94
C VAL A 453 -8.72 -20.52 -34.52
N ILE A 454 -8.36 -21.54 -33.72
CA ILE A 454 -8.33 -22.92 -34.14
C ILE A 454 -9.73 -23.37 -34.58
N GLY A 455 -10.76 -23.14 -33.79
CA GLY A 455 -12.14 -23.46 -34.12
C GLY A 455 -12.61 -22.82 -35.42
N PHE A 456 -12.23 -21.55 -35.67
CA PHE A 456 -12.55 -20.87 -36.93
C PHE A 456 -11.82 -21.44 -38.15
N VAL A 457 -10.60 -21.96 -37.97
CA VAL A 457 -9.79 -22.53 -39.10
C VAL A 457 -10.19 -23.98 -39.42
N THR A 458 -10.68 -24.70 -38.40
CA THR A 458 -10.99 -26.16 -38.56
C THR A 458 -12.47 -26.47 -38.75
N GLY A 459 -13.38 -25.53 -38.52
CA GLY A 459 -14.83 -25.65 -38.79
C GLY A 459 -15.19 -25.06 -40.11
#